data_c8072d19bc54270ada6ef94a5e3f5a7f
#
_entry.id   c8072d19bc54270ada6ef94a5e3f5a7f
#
_cell.length_a   1.000
_cell.length_b   1.000
_cell.length_c   1.000
_cell.angle_alpha   90.00
_cell.angle_beta   90.00
_cell.angle_gamma   90.00
#
_symmetry.space_group_name_H-M   'P 1'
#
loop_
_entity.id
_entity.type
_entity.pdbx_description
1 polymer ?
#
loop_
_entity_poly.entity_id
_entity_poly.type
_entity_poly.pdbx_seq_one_letter_code
_entity_poly.pdbx_strand_id
1 'polypeptide(L)'
;QQSLYFVEKGNKKFLLPWLIKNLRPEVVNALVFSRTKHGADKIAKDLNKQGIPAAAIHGNKSQTARVTALEDFKAGKTRVLVATDIAARGIDISELSHVFNYDLPEVPETYVHRIGRTARAGADGTAVSFCAPEEKEYLAGIEKLNRRQIPVVSGHPWDGVPAPVKAAPPVRGKKPKAEAEQPEKPVKAEKPAKAEKAAKAEKPATPKKEKAAAKQPSPKN
;
A
#
# COMPACT_ATOMS: atom_id res chain seq x y z
N GLN A 1 21.47 8.67 -8.19
CA GLN A 1 21.28 7.96 -9.49
C GLN A 1 19.84 7.46 -9.63
N GLN A 2 19.35 7.32 -10.88
CA GLN A 2 18.03 6.76 -11.18
C GLN A 2 18.17 5.68 -12.27
N SER A 3 17.39 4.60 -12.17
CA SER A 3 17.34 3.54 -13.17
C SER A 3 15.93 2.98 -13.31
N LEU A 4 15.59 2.56 -14.53
CA LEU A 4 14.31 1.99 -14.90
C LEU A 4 14.50 0.57 -15.45
N TYR A 5 13.67 -0.35 -14.98
CA TYR A 5 13.65 -1.74 -15.43
C TYR A 5 12.26 -2.06 -15.99
N PHE A 6 12.18 -2.38 -17.27
CA PHE A 6 10.95 -2.91 -17.84
C PHE A 6 10.79 -4.38 -17.45
N VAL A 7 9.68 -4.72 -16.88
CA VAL A 7 9.44 -6.07 -16.37
C VAL A 7 7.94 -6.35 -16.27
N GLU A 8 7.54 -7.54 -16.69
CA GLU A 8 6.17 -8.01 -16.50
C GLU A 8 5.78 -8.02 -15.02
N LYS A 9 4.53 -7.62 -14.72
CA LYS A 9 4.02 -7.52 -13.36
C LYS A 9 4.26 -8.78 -12.52
N GLY A 10 4.07 -9.97 -13.11
CA GLY A 10 4.29 -11.23 -12.43
C GLY A 10 5.75 -11.53 -12.12
N ASN A 11 6.68 -10.90 -12.81
CA ASN A 11 8.11 -11.09 -12.67
C ASN A 11 8.78 -10.11 -11.70
N LYS A 12 8.13 -9.00 -11.33
CA LYS A 12 8.64 -8.03 -10.35
C LYS A 12 9.09 -8.71 -9.04
N LYS A 13 8.37 -9.74 -8.58
CA LYS A 13 8.68 -10.50 -7.36
C LYS A 13 10.00 -11.29 -7.42
N PHE A 14 10.49 -11.58 -8.62
CA PHE A 14 11.78 -12.24 -8.83
C PHE A 14 12.88 -11.22 -9.06
N LEU A 15 12.59 -10.15 -9.79
CA LEU A 15 13.53 -9.09 -10.10
C LEU A 15 13.99 -8.34 -8.84
N LEU A 16 13.07 -7.99 -7.93
CA LEU A 16 13.40 -7.25 -6.71
C LEU A 16 14.48 -7.93 -5.84
N PRO A 17 14.33 -9.20 -5.41
CA PRO A 17 15.34 -9.85 -4.60
C PRO A 17 16.65 -10.08 -5.36
N TRP A 18 16.58 -10.30 -6.68
CA TRP A 18 17.76 -10.42 -7.51
C TRP A 18 18.55 -9.11 -7.53
N LEU A 19 17.90 -7.97 -7.74
CA LEU A 19 18.54 -6.65 -7.69
C LEU A 19 19.13 -6.35 -6.31
N ILE A 20 18.41 -6.64 -5.22
CA ILE A 20 18.90 -6.42 -3.85
C ILE A 20 20.23 -7.19 -3.60
N LYS A 21 20.41 -8.35 -4.24
CA LYS A 21 21.62 -9.16 -4.13
C LYS A 21 22.74 -8.77 -5.08
N ASN A 22 22.40 -8.21 -6.25
CA ASN A 22 23.36 -8.04 -7.36
C ASN A 22 23.67 -6.58 -7.72
N LEU A 23 22.91 -5.60 -7.24
CA LEU A 23 23.18 -4.19 -7.54
C LEU A 23 24.54 -3.73 -6.99
N ARG A 24 25.15 -2.79 -7.71
CA ARG A 24 26.31 -2.04 -7.27
C ARG A 24 26.06 -0.54 -7.46
N PRO A 25 26.29 0.30 -6.44
CA PRO A 25 26.74 -0.06 -5.08
C PRO A 25 25.76 -0.98 -4.35
N GLU A 26 26.27 -1.69 -3.33
CA GLU A 26 25.48 -2.66 -2.58
C GLU A 26 24.26 -2.02 -1.89
N VAL A 27 23.15 -2.74 -1.91
CA VAL A 27 21.92 -2.33 -1.17
C VAL A 27 22.14 -2.56 0.33
N VAL A 28 22.54 -1.53 1.04
CA VAL A 28 22.74 -1.60 2.51
C VAL A 28 21.38 -1.60 3.21
N ASN A 29 20.55 -0.61 2.91
CA ASN A 29 19.19 -0.48 3.36
C ASN A 29 18.30 0.01 2.20
N ALA A 30 17.04 -0.38 2.20
CA ALA A 30 16.13 0.00 1.12
C ALA A 30 14.71 0.26 1.58
N LEU A 31 14.07 1.24 0.94
CA LEU A 31 12.63 1.46 1.02
C LEU A 31 11.99 1.03 -0.30
N VAL A 32 11.03 0.13 -0.23
CA VAL A 32 10.28 -0.38 -1.37
C VAL A 32 8.86 0.17 -1.34
N PHE A 33 8.47 0.87 -2.39
CA PHE A 33 7.12 1.40 -2.52
C PHE A 33 6.20 0.44 -3.26
N SER A 34 5.11 0.07 -2.61
CA SER A 34 4.03 -0.72 -3.19
C SER A 34 2.73 0.09 -3.22
N ARG A 35 1.96 -0.06 -4.30
CA ARG A 35 0.67 0.63 -4.48
C ARG A 35 -0.36 0.20 -3.44
N THR A 36 -0.33 -1.05 -3.00
CA THR A 36 -1.37 -1.60 -2.12
C THR A 36 -0.82 -2.15 -0.81
N LYS A 37 -1.64 -2.12 0.24
CA LYS A 37 -1.34 -2.69 1.56
C LYS A 37 -1.03 -4.19 1.48
N HIS A 38 -1.86 -4.94 0.76
CA HIS A 38 -1.67 -6.39 0.54
C HIS A 38 -0.43 -6.68 -0.31
N GLY A 39 -0.12 -5.80 -1.28
CA GLY A 39 1.12 -5.86 -2.04
C GLY A 39 2.34 -5.72 -1.13
N ALA A 40 2.31 -4.74 -0.23
CA ALA A 40 3.41 -4.52 0.72
C ALA A 40 3.65 -5.74 1.62
N ASP A 41 2.59 -6.33 2.20
CA ASP A 41 2.72 -7.54 3.01
C ASP A 41 3.29 -8.71 2.21
N LYS A 42 2.80 -8.89 0.99
CA LYS A 42 3.25 -9.97 0.12
C LYS A 42 4.72 -9.83 -0.26
N ILE A 43 5.14 -8.62 -0.65
CA ILE A 43 6.54 -8.34 -1.00
C ILE A 43 7.45 -8.62 0.20
N ALA A 44 7.12 -8.11 1.39
CA ALA A 44 7.91 -8.35 2.60
C ALA A 44 8.00 -9.85 2.93
N LYS A 45 6.89 -10.60 2.82
CA LYS A 45 6.85 -12.04 3.02
C LYS A 45 7.72 -12.80 2.01
N ASP A 46 7.67 -12.40 0.74
CA ASP A 46 8.45 -13.05 -0.33
C ASP A 46 9.95 -12.76 -0.19
N LEU A 47 10.35 -11.57 0.27
CA LEU A 47 11.73 -11.22 0.57
C LEU A 47 12.26 -12.03 1.76
N ASN A 48 11.49 -12.12 2.85
CA ASN A 48 11.88 -12.92 4.04
C ASN A 48 12.08 -14.39 3.69
N LYS A 49 11.25 -14.99 2.82
CA LYS A 49 11.41 -16.36 2.33
C LYS A 49 12.72 -16.57 1.56
N GLN A 50 13.29 -15.51 1.01
CA GLN A 50 14.54 -15.54 0.26
C GLN A 50 15.76 -15.11 1.11
N GLY A 51 15.59 -15.03 2.44
CA GLY A 51 16.64 -14.68 3.38
C GLY A 51 16.99 -13.18 3.39
N ILE A 52 16.11 -12.31 2.88
CA ILE A 52 16.26 -10.84 2.93
C ILE A 52 15.34 -10.30 4.02
N PRO A 53 15.88 -9.86 5.18
CA PRO A 53 15.07 -9.32 6.26
C PRO A 53 14.23 -8.12 5.80
N ALA A 54 12.92 -8.27 5.83
CA ALA A 54 11.98 -7.25 5.35
C ALA A 54 10.77 -7.11 6.26
N ALA A 55 10.30 -5.87 6.45
CA ALA A 55 9.08 -5.55 7.18
C ALA A 55 8.14 -4.68 6.32
N ALA A 56 6.83 -4.79 6.53
CA ALA A 56 5.84 -3.98 5.84
C ALA A 56 5.23 -2.92 6.76
N ILE A 57 5.10 -1.69 6.24
CA ILE A 57 4.40 -0.58 6.91
C ILE A 57 3.26 -0.06 6.04
N HIS A 58 2.04 -0.13 6.54
CA HIS A 58 0.85 0.38 5.88
C HIS A 58 -0.29 0.62 6.88
N GLY A 59 -1.38 1.26 6.44
CA GLY A 59 -2.46 1.70 7.31
C GLY A 59 -3.21 0.58 8.07
N ASN A 60 -3.08 -0.70 7.64
CA ASN A 60 -3.70 -1.83 8.34
C ASN A 60 -2.80 -2.44 9.43
N LYS A 61 -1.57 -1.96 9.59
CA LYS A 61 -0.68 -2.35 10.71
C LYS A 61 -1.04 -1.52 11.95
N SER A 62 -0.99 -2.14 13.12
CA SER A 62 -1.11 -1.43 14.38
C SER A 62 0.02 -0.41 14.55
N GLN A 63 -0.20 0.62 15.35
CA GLN A 63 0.85 1.62 15.59
C GLN A 63 2.10 0.98 16.22
N THR A 64 1.93 0.05 17.14
CA THR A 64 3.04 -0.70 17.75
C THR A 64 3.83 -1.45 16.69
N ALA A 65 3.18 -2.21 15.78
CA ALA A 65 3.86 -2.94 14.72
C ALA A 65 4.63 -2.00 13.76
N ARG A 66 4.09 -0.80 13.50
CA ARG A 66 4.76 0.21 12.67
C ARG A 66 6.00 0.79 13.34
N VAL A 67 5.91 1.08 14.64
CA VAL A 67 7.06 1.56 15.44
C VAL A 67 8.14 0.50 15.48
N THR A 68 7.81 -0.75 15.85
CA THR A 68 8.78 -1.86 15.88
C THR A 68 9.46 -2.07 14.52
N ALA A 69 8.69 -2.09 13.42
CA ALA A 69 9.27 -2.24 12.08
C ALA A 69 10.25 -1.12 11.73
N LEU A 70 9.97 0.11 12.16
CA LEU A 70 10.83 1.26 11.94
C LEU A 70 12.10 1.21 12.81
N GLU A 71 11.96 0.83 14.08
CA GLU A 71 13.09 0.65 15.00
C GLU A 71 14.03 -0.46 14.54
N ASP A 72 13.49 -1.61 14.14
CA ASP A 72 14.27 -2.72 13.60
C ASP A 72 14.97 -2.35 12.29
N PHE A 73 14.34 -1.52 11.46
CA PHE A 73 14.96 -1.01 10.24
C PHE A 73 16.11 -0.02 10.57
N LYS A 74 15.89 0.94 11.48
CA LYS A 74 16.93 1.88 11.94
C LYS A 74 18.09 1.17 12.64
N ALA A 75 17.82 0.09 13.35
CA ALA A 75 18.83 -0.74 14.01
C ALA A 75 19.55 -1.70 13.07
N GLY A 76 19.20 -1.74 11.76
CA GLY A 76 19.80 -2.65 10.78
C GLY A 76 19.38 -4.12 10.90
N LYS A 77 18.45 -4.46 11.79
CA LYS A 77 17.87 -5.80 11.90
C LYS A 77 16.99 -6.15 10.69
N THR A 78 16.32 -5.15 10.15
CA THR A 78 15.53 -5.24 8.92
C THR A 78 16.26 -4.47 7.82
N ARG A 79 16.58 -5.14 6.70
CA ARG A 79 17.31 -4.54 5.58
C ARG A 79 16.38 -3.79 4.62
N VAL A 80 15.14 -4.26 4.50
CA VAL A 80 14.17 -3.72 3.54
C VAL A 80 12.88 -3.34 4.25
N LEU A 81 12.45 -2.10 4.08
CA LEU A 81 11.15 -1.65 4.52
C LEU A 81 10.23 -1.53 3.31
N VAL A 82 9.06 -2.17 3.35
CA VAL A 82 8.07 -2.10 2.28
C VAL A 82 6.91 -1.24 2.74
N ALA A 83 6.63 -0.15 2.03
CA ALA A 83 5.62 0.82 2.46
C ALA A 83 4.66 1.21 1.34
N THR A 84 3.46 1.65 1.73
CA THR A 84 2.58 2.42 0.84
C THR A 84 2.87 3.90 0.99
N ASP A 85 2.54 4.71 -0.01
CA ASP A 85 2.81 6.16 0.00
C ASP A 85 2.25 6.86 1.24
N ILE A 86 1.01 6.53 1.63
CA ILE A 86 0.37 7.11 2.80
C ILE A 86 1.15 6.77 4.08
N ALA A 87 1.61 5.54 4.20
CA ALA A 87 2.33 5.11 5.39
C ALA A 87 3.77 5.64 5.44
N ALA A 88 4.37 5.89 4.29
CA ALA A 88 5.71 6.47 4.18
C ALA A 88 5.75 7.97 4.45
N ARG A 89 4.59 8.66 4.39
CA ARG A 89 4.50 10.06 4.79
C ARG A 89 4.60 10.18 6.31
N GLY A 90 5.46 11.07 6.79
CA GLY A 90 5.68 11.28 8.23
C GLY A 90 6.57 10.23 8.90
N ILE A 91 7.15 9.29 8.14
CA ILE A 91 8.20 8.43 8.67
C ILE A 91 9.53 9.16 8.47
N ASP A 92 10.24 9.35 9.57
CA ASP A 92 11.60 9.85 9.55
C ASP A 92 12.57 8.74 9.15
N ILE A 93 12.65 8.53 7.82
CA ILE A 93 13.63 7.67 7.17
C ILE A 93 14.32 8.53 6.12
N SER A 94 15.55 8.83 6.37
CA SER A 94 16.47 9.52 5.47
C SER A 94 17.72 8.67 5.28
N GLU A 95 18.59 9.07 4.36
CA GLU A 95 19.90 8.43 4.13
C GLU A 95 19.80 6.97 3.67
N LEU A 96 18.76 6.67 2.89
CA LEU A 96 18.62 5.36 2.29
C LEU A 96 19.64 5.17 1.17
N SER A 97 20.31 4.00 1.17
CA SER A 97 21.16 3.62 0.05
C SER A 97 20.33 3.43 -1.22
N HIS A 98 19.13 2.85 -1.09
CA HIS A 98 18.26 2.57 -2.23
C HIS A 98 16.79 2.85 -1.95
N VAL A 99 16.10 3.35 -2.97
CA VAL A 99 14.63 3.37 -3.05
C VAL A 99 14.19 2.55 -4.25
N PHE A 100 13.25 1.65 -4.05
CA PHE A 100 12.63 0.87 -5.12
C PHE A 100 11.17 1.30 -5.31
N ASN A 101 10.83 1.78 -6.49
CA ASN A 101 9.46 1.93 -6.92
C ASN A 101 9.01 0.59 -7.52
N TYR A 102 8.55 -0.35 -6.69
CA TYR A 102 8.02 -1.65 -7.13
C TYR A 102 6.80 -1.48 -8.01
N ASP A 103 5.94 -0.54 -7.66
CA ASP A 103 4.85 -0.03 -8.48
C ASP A 103 5.08 1.46 -8.73
N LEU A 104 4.97 1.90 -9.98
CA LEU A 104 5.02 3.32 -10.29
C LEU A 104 3.81 4.05 -9.72
N PRO A 105 3.97 5.25 -9.17
CA PRO A 105 2.86 6.04 -8.69
C PRO A 105 2.04 6.60 -9.85
N GLU A 106 0.72 6.70 -9.65
CA GLU A 106 -0.20 7.32 -10.62
C GLU A 106 -0.01 8.83 -10.71
N VAL A 107 0.37 9.44 -9.59
CA VAL A 107 0.64 10.88 -9.46
C VAL A 107 2.13 11.13 -9.59
N PRO A 108 2.59 11.85 -10.63
CA PRO A 108 4.02 12.05 -10.90
C PRO A 108 4.80 12.71 -9.75
N GLU A 109 4.19 13.65 -9.02
CA GLU A 109 4.81 14.32 -7.88
C GLU A 109 5.17 13.35 -6.76
N THR A 110 4.39 12.27 -6.61
CA THR A 110 4.68 11.21 -5.64
C THR A 110 6.00 10.51 -5.94
N TYR A 111 6.35 10.36 -7.21
CA TYR A 111 7.65 9.80 -7.61
C TYR A 111 8.81 10.63 -7.05
N VAL A 112 8.74 11.95 -7.18
CA VAL A 112 9.77 12.86 -6.66
C VAL A 112 9.90 12.74 -5.14
N HIS A 113 8.77 12.67 -4.43
CA HIS A 113 8.76 12.49 -2.98
C HIS A 113 9.34 11.14 -2.54
N ARG A 114 9.15 10.08 -3.33
CA ARG A 114 9.70 8.75 -3.04
C ARG A 114 11.22 8.74 -3.21
N ILE A 115 11.73 9.22 -4.35
CA ILE A 115 13.17 9.24 -4.61
C ILE A 115 13.91 10.21 -3.70
N GLY A 116 13.24 11.26 -3.22
CA GLY A 116 13.78 12.19 -2.22
C GLY A 116 14.04 11.57 -0.84
N ARG A 117 13.81 10.26 -0.64
CA ARG A 117 14.24 9.50 0.55
C ARG A 117 15.68 8.99 0.44
N THR A 118 16.26 9.00 -0.74
CA THR A 118 17.69 8.76 -0.96
C THR A 118 18.44 10.10 -1.04
N ALA A 119 19.77 10.07 -0.98
CA ALA A 119 20.65 11.19 -1.30
C ALA A 119 20.33 12.47 -0.51
N ARG A 120 20.34 12.43 0.82
CA ARG A 120 20.38 13.61 1.68
C ARG A 120 21.78 13.80 2.21
N ALA A 121 22.15 15.06 2.47
CA ALA A 121 23.42 15.46 3.08
C ALA A 121 24.70 15.04 2.31
N GLY A 122 24.66 14.99 0.97
CA GLY A 122 25.83 14.70 0.14
C GLY A 122 26.12 13.20 -0.06
N ALA A 123 25.28 12.30 0.47
CA ALA A 123 25.39 10.87 0.18
C ALA A 123 24.73 10.51 -1.16
N ASP A 124 25.40 9.69 -1.97
CA ASP A 124 24.86 9.15 -3.21
C ASP A 124 23.79 8.10 -2.92
N GLY A 125 22.56 8.35 -3.38
CA GLY A 125 21.47 7.39 -3.28
C GLY A 125 20.98 6.91 -4.64
N THR A 126 20.52 5.67 -4.71
CA THR A 126 20.02 5.04 -5.93
C THR A 126 18.51 4.83 -5.87
N ALA A 127 17.82 5.32 -6.90
CA ALA A 127 16.40 5.07 -7.10
C ALA A 127 16.21 4.09 -8.27
N VAL A 128 15.56 2.97 -8.00
CA VAL A 128 15.28 1.91 -8.95
C VAL A 128 13.78 1.84 -9.18
N SER A 129 13.35 1.86 -10.43
CA SER A 129 11.93 1.84 -10.78
C SER A 129 11.61 0.64 -11.65
N PHE A 130 10.52 -0.06 -11.37
CA PHE A 130 9.97 -1.12 -12.22
C PHE A 130 8.80 -0.58 -13.01
N CYS A 131 8.77 -0.85 -14.29
CA CYS A 131 7.68 -0.47 -15.17
C CYS A 131 7.13 -1.72 -15.87
N ALA A 132 5.91 -2.11 -15.49
CA ALA A 132 5.14 -3.11 -16.22
C ALA A 132 4.45 -2.47 -17.43
N PRO A 133 4.02 -3.26 -18.43
CA PRO A 133 3.35 -2.73 -19.61
C PRO A 133 2.18 -1.79 -19.31
N GLU A 134 1.40 -2.12 -18.29
CA GLU A 134 0.25 -1.32 -17.83
C GLU A 134 0.62 -0.02 -17.11
N GLU A 135 1.90 0.18 -16.74
CA GLU A 135 2.37 1.35 -16.02
C GLU A 135 3.07 2.38 -16.94
N LYS A 136 3.12 2.14 -18.26
CA LYS A 136 3.80 3.04 -19.20
C LYS A 136 3.23 4.46 -19.21
N GLU A 137 1.93 4.62 -18.98
CA GLU A 137 1.29 5.94 -18.89
C GLU A 137 1.79 6.71 -17.65
N TYR A 138 1.97 6.02 -16.52
CA TYR A 138 2.52 6.63 -15.31
C TYR A 138 3.97 7.06 -15.53
N LEU A 139 4.76 6.21 -16.19
CA LEU A 139 6.14 6.54 -16.56
C LEU A 139 6.20 7.80 -17.42
N ALA A 140 5.37 7.90 -18.45
CA ALA A 140 5.33 9.07 -19.32
C ALA A 140 4.98 10.36 -18.55
N GLY A 141 4.05 10.29 -17.60
CA GLY A 141 3.71 11.40 -16.71
C GLY A 141 4.88 11.83 -15.82
N ILE A 142 5.61 10.86 -15.26
CA ILE A 142 6.80 11.10 -14.41
C ILE A 142 7.92 11.76 -15.21
N GLU A 143 8.24 11.25 -16.40
CA GLU A 143 9.30 11.80 -17.26
C GLU A 143 8.95 13.20 -17.75
N LYS A 144 7.69 13.45 -18.09
CA LYS A 144 7.19 14.79 -18.44
C LYS A 144 7.36 15.80 -17.30
N LEU A 145 7.02 15.42 -16.05
CA LEU A 145 7.20 16.26 -14.89
C LEU A 145 8.69 16.56 -14.64
N ASN A 146 9.51 15.54 -14.70
CA ASN A 146 10.95 15.63 -14.46
C ASN A 146 11.72 16.28 -15.61
N ARG A 147 11.07 16.49 -16.76
CA ARG A 147 11.71 16.97 -18.02
C ARG A 147 12.95 16.16 -18.40
N ARG A 148 12.99 14.90 -18.01
CA ARG A 148 14.12 13.99 -18.23
C ARG A 148 13.62 12.55 -18.26
N GLN A 149 14.14 11.78 -19.21
CA GLN A 149 13.93 10.34 -19.26
C GLN A 149 14.71 9.65 -18.14
N ILE A 150 14.13 8.60 -17.58
CA ILE A 150 14.81 7.76 -16.59
C ILE A 150 15.65 6.73 -17.36
N PRO A 151 16.96 6.62 -17.10
CA PRO A 151 17.81 5.67 -17.79
C PRO A 151 17.30 4.23 -17.67
N VAL A 152 17.11 3.57 -18.81
CA VAL A 152 16.63 2.19 -18.89
C VAL A 152 17.82 1.24 -18.75
N VAL A 153 17.67 0.23 -17.89
CA VAL A 153 18.65 -0.85 -17.73
C VAL A 153 18.04 -2.13 -18.28
N SER A 154 18.69 -2.69 -19.29
CA SER A 154 18.33 -3.93 -19.98
C SER A 154 19.28 -5.07 -19.62
N GLY A 155 18.94 -6.30 -20.02
CA GLY A 155 19.81 -7.49 -19.85
C GLY A 155 19.66 -8.18 -18.48
N HIS A 156 18.62 -7.86 -17.72
CA HIS A 156 18.31 -8.63 -16.51
C HIS A 156 17.57 -9.95 -16.85
N PRO A 157 17.58 -10.98 -15.98
CA PRO A 157 17.05 -12.32 -16.31
C PRO A 157 15.57 -12.37 -16.72
N TRP A 158 14.79 -11.33 -16.43
CA TRP A 158 13.36 -11.23 -16.78
C TRP A 158 13.06 -10.16 -17.81
N ASP A 159 14.08 -9.68 -18.50
CA ASP A 159 13.92 -8.71 -19.61
C ASP A 159 13.24 -9.40 -20.80
N GLY A 160 12.07 -8.89 -21.21
CA GLY A 160 11.27 -9.51 -22.27
C GLY A 160 10.65 -10.88 -21.92
N VAL A 161 10.81 -11.39 -20.70
CA VAL A 161 10.25 -12.70 -20.30
C VAL A 161 8.80 -12.52 -19.86
N PRO A 162 7.83 -13.26 -20.48
CA PRO A 162 6.44 -13.24 -20.06
C PRO A 162 6.27 -13.63 -18.60
N ALA A 163 5.31 -13.02 -17.93
CA ALA A 163 4.99 -13.39 -16.56
C ALA A 163 4.44 -14.82 -16.49
N PRO A 164 4.78 -15.61 -15.45
CA PRO A 164 4.19 -16.93 -15.27
C PRO A 164 2.67 -16.81 -15.16
N VAL A 165 1.97 -17.49 -16.04
CA VAL A 165 0.51 -17.55 -16.04
C VAL A 165 0.07 -18.27 -14.77
N LYS A 166 -0.68 -17.59 -13.90
CA LYS A 166 -1.40 -18.29 -12.85
C LYS A 166 -2.42 -19.19 -13.52
N ALA A 167 -2.30 -20.51 -13.34
CA ALA A 167 -3.38 -21.41 -13.70
C ALA A 167 -4.70 -20.86 -13.11
N ALA A 168 -5.66 -20.60 -13.97
CA ALA A 168 -6.98 -20.20 -13.53
C ALA A 168 -7.51 -21.28 -12.58
N PRO A 169 -8.11 -20.92 -11.43
CA PRO A 169 -8.74 -21.92 -10.59
C PRO A 169 -9.77 -22.68 -11.44
N PRO A 170 -9.88 -24.01 -11.29
CA PRO A 170 -10.83 -24.78 -12.07
C PRO A 170 -12.21 -24.16 -11.88
N VAL A 171 -12.85 -23.84 -12.99
CA VAL A 171 -14.22 -23.35 -13.03
C VAL A 171 -15.06 -24.45 -12.40
N ARG A 172 -15.50 -24.28 -11.16
CA ARG A 172 -16.52 -25.13 -10.56
C ARG A 172 -17.75 -25.02 -11.47
N GLY A 173 -17.97 -26.05 -12.27
CA GLY A 173 -19.14 -26.15 -13.12
C GLY A 173 -20.39 -25.91 -12.28
N LYS A 174 -21.13 -24.87 -12.60
CA LYS A 174 -22.50 -24.72 -12.15
C LYS A 174 -23.25 -25.91 -12.71
N LYS A 175 -23.71 -26.82 -11.84
CA LYS A 175 -24.71 -27.82 -12.22
C LYS A 175 -25.87 -27.10 -12.91
N PRO A 176 -26.36 -27.59 -14.05
CA PRO A 176 -27.56 -27.03 -14.65
C PRO A 176 -28.73 -27.22 -13.68
N LYS A 177 -29.38 -26.13 -13.34
CA LYS A 177 -30.63 -26.13 -12.61
C LYS A 177 -31.69 -26.60 -13.57
N ALA A 178 -32.20 -27.80 -13.32
CA ALA A 178 -33.33 -28.35 -14.05
C ALA A 178 -34.50 -27.37 -13.96
N GLU A 179 -34.99 -26.98 -15.10
CA GLU A 179 -36.23 -26.27 -15.32
C GLU A 179 -37.37 -27.20 -14.83
N ALA A 180 -38.05 -26.77 -13.77
CA ALA A 180 -39.33 -27.35 -13.39
C ALA A 180 -40.38 -26.30 -13.72
N GLU A 181 -41.23 -26.72 -14.63
CA GLU A 181 -42.45 -26.07 -15.11
C GLU A 181 -43.30 -25.54 -13.95
N GLN A 182 -43.80 -24.32 -14.16
CA GLN A 182 -44.91 -23.75 -13.37
C GLN A 182 -46.26 -24.28 -13.93
N PRO A 183 -47.26 -24.47 -13.09
CA PRO A 183 -48.63 -24.19 -13.51
C PRO A 183 -49.16 -22.90 -12.92
N GLU A 184 -49.77 -22.17 -13.84
CA GLU A 184 -50.52 -20.91 -13.62
C GLU A 184 -51.77 -21.11 -12.75
N LYS A 185 -52.15 -19.95 -12.16
CA LYS A 185 -53.50 -19.41 -11.86
C LYS A 185 -53.89 -19.29 -10.38
N PRO A 186 -54.81 -18.38 -10.07
CA PRO A 186 -55.26 -17.13 -10.72
C PRO A 186 -55.33 -15.88 -9.79
N VAL A 187 -55.53 -14.76 -10.47
CA VAL A 187 -55.86 -13.41 -10.02
C VAL A 187 -57.16 -13.32 -9.19
N LYS A 188 -57.15 -12.48 -8.13
CA LYS A 188 -58.29 -11.68 -7.64
C LYS A 188 -57.71 -10.55 -6.78
N ALA A 189 -57.77 -9.38 -7.28
CA ALA A 189 -58.72 -8.27 -7.18
C ALA A 189 -58.88 -7.61 -5.80
N GLU A 190 -58.43 -6.36 -5.81
CA GLU A 190 -59.03 -5.12 -5.26
C GLU A 190 -59.24 -4.94 -3.71
N LYS A 191 -58.50 -3.90 -3.27
CA LYS A 191 -58.90 -2.64 -2.59
C LYS A 191 -59.74 -2.66 -1.32
N PRO A 192 -59.87 -1.56 -0.58
CA PRO A 192 -58.93 -0.46 -0.25
C PRO A 192 -58.92 0.02 1.22
N ALA A 193 -57.98 0.93 1.52
CA ALA A 193 -58.04 2.10 2.40
C ALA A 193 -58.63 2.07 3.82
N LYS A 194 -57.89 2.69 4.67
CA LYS A 194 -58.15 3.80 5.60
C LYS A 194 -57.18 3.76 6.75
N ALA A 195 -56.34 4.70 6.82
CA ALA A 195 -56.45 6.01 7.43
C ALA A 195 -56.51 5.98 8.97
N GLU A 196 -55.61 6.76 9.45
CA GLU A 196 -55.75 7.75 10.50
C GLU A 196 -55.32 7.40 11.91
N LYS A 197 -54.54 8.27 12.32
CA LYS A 197 -54.39 9.12 13.51
C LYS A 197 -53.35 8.63 14.49
N ALA A 198 -52.35 9.40 14.53
CA ALA A 198 -52.13 10.69 15.23
C ALA A 198 -51.84 10.53 16.71
N ALA A 199 -50.77 11.01 17.03
CA ALA A 199 -50.49 12.15 17.87
C ALA A 199 -49.83 11.90 19.23
N LYS A 200 -48.83 12.75 19.38
CA LYS A 200 -48.50 13.48 20.63
C LYS A 200 -47.82 12.66 21.74
N ALA A 201 -46.87 13.15 22.36
CA ALA A 201 -46.29 14.45 22.65
C ALA A 201 -45.04 14.21 23.50
N GLU A 202 -44.09 14.97 23.27
CA GLU A 202 -43.52 16.03 24.10
C GLU A 202 -42.66 15.61 25.29
N LYS A 203 -41.45 16.10 25.18
CA LYS A 203 -40.51 16.66 26.18
C LYS A 203 -41.13 17.08 27.53
N PRO A 204 -40.37 17.41 28.61
CA PRO A 204 -39.04 18.04 28.62
C PRO A 204 -38.11 17.79 29.84
N ALA A 205 -36.89 18.29 29.65
CA ALA A 205 -36.09 19.12 30.55
C ALA A 205 -35.60 18.65 31.94
N THR A 206 -34.26 18.64 32.01
CA THR A 206 -33.38 19.24 33.04
C THR A 206 -34.04 19.94 34.26
N PRO A 207 -33.36 20.32 35.38
CA PRO A 207 -31.94 20.49 35.61
C PRO A 207 -31.45 20.38 37.11
N LYS A 208 -30.09 20.66 37.29
CA LYS A 208 -29.49 21.28 38.50
C LYS A 208 -29.21 20.45 39.75
N LYS A 209 -28.00 20.51 40.23
CA LYS A 209 -27.31 21.46 41.18
C LYS A 209 -25.98 20.83 41.55
N GLU A 210 -24.83 21.45 41.30
CA GLU A 210 -24.14 22.47 42.04
C GLU A 210 -23.92 22.21 43.55
N LYS A 211 -22.66 22.11 43.88
CA LYS A 211 -21.94 22.74 45.03
C LYS A 211 -20.58 22.09 45.11
N ALA A 212 -19.52 22.79 44.79
CA ALA A 212 -18.80 23.85 45.54
C ALA A 212 -18.09 23.34 46.78
N ALA A 213 -16.85 23.44 46.80
CA ALA A 213 -15.92 24.25 47.59
C ALA A 213 -14.64 23.51 47.92
N ALA A 214 -13.53 23.94 47.34
CA ALA A 214 -12.48 24.73 47.96
C ALA A 214 -11.73 24.09 49.12
N LYS A 215 -10.43 23.86 48.91
CA LYS A 215 -9.34 24.48 49.74
C LYS A 215 -7.97 23.97 49.30
N GLN A 216 -7.20 24.84 48.76
CA GLN A 216 -5.75 24.88 48.97
C GLN A 216 -5.46 25.30 50.44
N PRO A 217 -4.24 25.17 50.98
CA PRO A 217 -2.99 25.69 50.44
C PRO A 217 -1.72 24.84 50.70
N SER A 218 -0.70 25.15 49.92
CA SER A 218 0.73 24.95 50.19
C SER A 218 1.15 25.72 51.47
N PRO A 219 2.45 25.78 51.91
CA PRO A 219 3.69 25.08 51.57
C PRO A 219 4.57 24.76 52.83
N LYS A 220 5.86 24.39 52.55
CA LYS A 220 7.06 24.35 53.43
C LYS A 220 7.49 22.92 53.81
N ASN A 221 8.59 22.52 53.47
CA ASN A 221 10.01 22.87 53.68
C ASN A 221 10.82 22.19 52.55
#